data_8a86ab44c6887b02c3d6f791e46aff3f
#
_entry.id   8a86ab44c6887b02c3d6f791e46aff3f
#
_cell.length_a   1.000
_cell.length_b   1.000
_cell.length_c   1.000
_cell.angle_alpha   90.00
_cell.angle_beta   90.00
_cell.angle_gamma   90.00
#
_symmetry.space_group_name_H-M   'P 1'
#
loop_
_entity.id
_entity.type
_entity.pdbx_description
1 polymer ?
#
loop_
_entity_poly.entity_id
_entity_poly.type
_entity_poly.pdbx_seq_one_letter_code
_entity_poly.pdbx_strand_id
1 'polypeptide(L)'
;MILAFSPAFIRQYRALAETDQQFCNAALEALPTAFGHPHRHAGLGLRALRRGVYECRASQGLRIGFTRHADKLLLQVVGNHDAIRTWLRNSL
;
A
#
# COMPACT_ATOMS: atom_id res chain seq x y z
N MET A 1 6.87 -12.54 -1.74
CA MET A 1 7.36 -11.14 -1.82
C MET A 1 7.77 -10.66 -0.44
N ILE A 2 8.89 -10.00 -0.37
CA ILE A 2 9.39 -9.40 0.86
C ILE A 2 8.85 -7.98 0.97
N LEU A 3 8.34 -7.60 2.14
CA LEU A 3 7.87 -6.22 2.38
C LEU A 3 8.99 -5.41 3.02
N ALA A 4 9.23 -4.22 2.50
CA ALA A 4 10.12 -3.23 3.10
C ALA A 4 9.33 -1.93 3.28
N PHE A 5 9.74 -1.09 4.22
CA PHE A 5 8.98 0.10 4.62
C PHE A 5 9.86 1.33 4.56
N SER A 6 9.40 2.36 3.84
CA SER A 6 10.10 3.63 3.83
C SER A 6 9.93 4.37 5.16
N PRO A 7 10.85 5.27 5.51
CA PRO A 7 10.66 6.10 6.71
C PRO A 7 9.36 6.91 6.68
N ALA A 8 8.96 7.39 5.51
CA ALA A 8 7.71 8.14 5.37
C ALA A 8 6.50 7.26 5.69
N PHE A 9 6.48 6.02 5.19
CA PHE A 9 5.40 5.08 5.49
C PHE A 9 5.30 4.84 7.00
N ILE A 10 6.43 4.61 7.66
CA ILE A 10 6.45 4.34 9.09
C ILE A 10 5.89 5.53 9.87
N ARG A 11 6.27 6.75 9.51
CA ARG A 11 5.74 7.95 10.17
C ARG A 11 4.24 8.07 9.99
N GLN A 12 3.75 7.85 8.77
CA GLN A 12 2.33 7.94 8.44
C GLN A 12 1.53 6.86 9.18
N TYR A 13 2.05 5.64 9.21
CA TYR A 13 1.42 4.52 9.93
C TYR A 13 1.27 4.84 11.41
N ARG A 14 2.33 5.37 12.03
CA ARG A 14 2.31 5.70 13.45
C ARG A 14 1.30 6.80 13.78
N ALA A 15 1.00 7.67 12.82
CA ALA A 15 0.04 8.76 12.98
C ALA A 15 -1.41 8.31 12.77
N LEU A 16 -1.66 7.09 12.26
CA LEU A 16 -3.01 6.59 12.04
C LEU A 16 -3.70 6.30 13.37
N ALA A 17 -5.04 6.47 13.37
CA ALA A 17 -5.87 5.96 14.46
C ALA A 17 -5.72 4.45 14.56
N GLU A 18 -5.93 3.89 15.74
CA GLU A 18 -5.74 2.47 16.00
C GLU A 18 -6.54 1.58 15.04
N THR A 19 -7.80 1.93 14.78
CA THR A 19 -8.64 1.19 13.85
C THR A 19 -8.03 1.14 12.45
N ASP A 20 -7.50 2.28 11.99
CA ASP A 20 -6.85 2.34 10.68
C ASP A 20 -5.55 1.56 10.65
N GLN A 21 -4.81 1.54 11.75
CA GLN A 21 -3.61 0.68 11.85
C GLN A 21 -3.98 -0.79 11.71
N GLN A 22 -5.10 -1.20 12.33
CA GLN A 22 -5.57 -2.59 12.21
C GLN A 22 -5.93 -2.94 10.77
N PHE A 23 -6.63 -2.06 10.07
CA PHE A 23 -6.94 -2.26 8.66
C PHE A 23 -5.67 -2.33 7.82
N CYS A 24 -4.72 -1.44 8.10
CA CYS A 24 -3.42 -1.44 7.41
C CYS A 24 -2.68 -2.75 7.64
N ASN A 25 -2.64 -3.24 8.88
CA ASN A 25 -1.98 -4.50 9.22
C ASN A 25 -2.57 -5.67 8.44
N ALA A 26 -3.91 -5.74 8.36
CA ALA A 26 -4.57 -6.82 7.62
C ALA A 26 -4.23 -6.77 6.14
N ALA A 27 -4.19 -5.58 5.55
CA ALA A 27 -3.80 -5.41 4.15
C ALA A 27 -2.35 -5.84 3.91
N LEU A 28 -1.45 -5.45 4.81
CA LEU A 28 -0.04 -5.82 4.69
C LEU A 28 0.17 -7.33 4.81
N GLU A 29 -0.61 -8.01 5.66
CA GLU A 29 -0.55 -9.47 5.75
C GLU A 29 -1.00 -10.15 4.46
N ALA A 30 -2.03 -9.62 3.82
CA ALA A 30 -2.58 -10.19 2.60
C ALA A 30 -1.74 -9.90 1.37
N LEU A 31 -1.01 -8.78 1.37
CA LEU A 31 -0.36 -8.27 0.17
C LEU A 31 0.65 -9.22 -0.47
N PRO A 32 1.56 -9.88 0.27
CA PRO A 32 2.53 -10.77 -0.37
C PRO A 32 1.90 -11.93 -1.14
N THR A 33 0.78 -12.45 -0.63
CA THR A 33 0.06 -13.54 -1.29
C THR A 33 -0.80 -13.03 -2.43
N ALA A 34 -1.41 -11.83 -2.26
CA ALA A 34 -2.31 -11.26 -3.25
C ALA A 34 -1.58 -10.77 -4.49
N PHE A 35 -0.33 -10.34 -4.34
CA PHE A 35 0.42 -9.78 -5.45
C PHE A 35 0.69 -10.86 -6.49
N GLY A 36 0.17 -10.66 -7.70
CA GLY A 36 0.21 -11.67 -8.77
C GLY A 36 -1.05 -12.52 -8.85
N HIS A 37 -1.94 -12.45 -7.85
CA HIS A 37 -3.21 -13.18 -7.84
C HIS A 37 -4.35 -12.26 -7.38
N PRO A 38 -4.56 -11.10 -8.06
CA PRO A 38 -5.47 -10.07 -7.55
C PRO A 38 -6.93 -10.52 -7.42
N HIS A 39 -7.36 -11.47 -8.25
CA HIS A 39 -8.75 -11.95 -8.19
C HIS A 39 -9.05 -12.81 -6.95
N ARG A 40 -8.02 -13.32 -6.28
CA ARG A 40 -8.21 -14.04 -5.01
C ARG A 40 -8.48 -13.11 -3.83
N HIS A 41 -8.11 -11.84 -3.99
CA HIS A 41 -8.18 -10.85 -2.92
C HIS A 41 -8.82 -9.57 -3.46
N ALA A 42 -10.03 -9.74 -4.03
CA ALA A 42 -10.73 -8.62 -4.69
C ALA A 42 -10.97 -7.43 -3.74
N GLY A 43 -11.17 -7.72 -2.44
CA GLY A 43 -11.38 -6.67 -1.44
C GLY A 43 -10.15 -5.81 -1.19
N LEU A 44 -8.95 -6.27 -1.55
CA LEU A 44 -7.72 -5.51 -1.39
C LEU A 44 -7.60 -4.38 -2.42
N GLY A 45 -8.32 -4.46 -3.54
CA GLY A 45 -8.32 -3.42 -4.57
C GLY A 45 -6.95 -3.15 -5.16
N LEU A 46 -6.16 -4.19 -5.32
CA LEU A 46 -4.79 -4.09 -5.84
C LEU A 46 -4.81 -3.66 -7.30
N ARG A 47 -4.08 -2.58 -7.63
CA ARG A 47 -3.98 -2.14 -9.01
C ARG A 47 -2.67 -1.40 -9.30
N ALA A 48 -2.24 -1.45 -10.56
CA ALA A 48 -1.10 -0.69 -11.04
C ALA A 48 -1.53 0.76 -11.31
N LEU A 49 -0.73 1.71 -10.86
CA LEU A 49 -0.92 3.14 -11.13
C LEU A 49 -0.03 3.58 -12.30
N ARG A 50 1.15 3.03 -12.38
CA ARG A 50 2.08 3.15 -13.49
C ARG A 50 3.06 2.00 -13.37
N ARG A 51 3.99 1.87 -14.32
CA ARG A 51 4.93 0.75 -14.34
C ARG A 51 5.70 0.65 -13.01
N GLY A 52 5.57 -0.49 -12.34
CA GLY A 52 6.27 -0.74 -11.08
C GLY A 52 5.71 -0.02 -9.88
N VAL A 53 4.60 0.73 -10.03
CA VAL A 53 3.99 1.52 -8.97
C VAL A 53 2.54 1.08 -8.79
N TYR A 54 2.18 0.75 -7.56
CA TYR A 54 0.90 0.10 -7.26
C TYR A 54 0.23 0.75 -6.05
N GLU A 55 -1.07 0.50 -5.95
CA GLU A 55 -1.81 0.79 -4.72
C GLU A 55 -2.66 -0.40 -4.34
N CYS A 56 -2.98 -0.48 -3.06
CA CYS A 56 -4.02 -1.38 -2.58
C CYS A 56 -4.87 -0.65 -1.55
N ARG A 57 -6.03 -1.24 -1.23
CA ARG A 57 -7.00 -0.64 -0.32
C ARG A 57 -6.95 -1.38 1.00
N ALA A 58 -6.72 -0.63 2.10
CA ALA A 58 -6.78 -1.20 3.44
C ALA A 58 -8.20 -1.11 4.01
N SER A 59 -8.89 0.00 3.70
CA SER A 59 -10.31 0.18 4.01
C SER A 59 -10.91 1.09 2.96
N GLN A 60 -12.19 1.44 3.10
CA GLN A 60 -12.85 2.32 2.14
C GLN A 60 -12.11 3.65 1.97
N GLY A 61 -11.60 4.22 3.05
CA GLY A 61 -10.91 5.50 3.03
C GLY A 61 -9.39 5.42 3.16
N LEU A 62 -8.82 4.22 3.30
CA LEU A 62 -7.40 4.07 3.58
C LEU A 62 -6.73 3.24 2.48
N ARG A 63 -5.69 3.81 1.88
CA ARG A 63 -4.95 3.20 0.77
C ARG A 63 -3.48 3.14 1.10
N ILE A 64 -2.79 2.18 0.47
CA ILE A 64 -1.35 1.97 0.60
C ILE A 64 -0.74 2.04 -0.79
N GLY A 65 0.29 2.88 -0.95
CA GLY A 65 1.06 2.97 -2.18
C GLY A 65 2.41 2.31 -2.02
N PHE A 66 2.82 1.57 -3.03
CA PHE A 66 4.08 0.84 -2.97
C PHE A 66 4.69 0.65 -4.35
N THR A 67 5.98 0.34 -4.37
CA THR A 67 6.70 0.05 -5.61
C THR A 67 7.28 -1.35 -5.54
N ARG A 68 7.39 -1.98 -6.70
CA ARG A 68 7.98 -3.32 -6.81
C ARG A 68 9.43 -3.23 -7.25
N HIS A 69 10.30 -3.97 -6.56
CA HIS A 69 11.72 -4.08 -6.89
C HIS A 69 12.11 -5.56 -6.80
N ALA A 70 12.08 -6.26 -7.92
CA ALA A 70 12.36 -7.70 -8.00
C ALA A 70 11.38 -8.49 -7.11
N ASP A 71 11.84 -9.14 -6.04
CA ASP A 71 11.01 -9.90 -5.11
C ASP A 71 10.58 -9.08 -3.89
N LYS A 72 10.77 -7.77 -3.93
CA LYS A 72 10.51 -6.86 -2.81
C LYS A 72 9.43 -5.87 -3.16
N LEU A 73 8.55 -5.59 -2.20
CA LEU A 73 7.58 -4.50 -2.28
C LEU A 73 7.98 -3.44 -1.26
N LEU A 74 8.27 -2.23 -1.72
CA LEU A 74 8.61 -1.12 -0.85
C LEU A 74 7.37 -0.28 -0.58
N LEU A 75 6.87 -0.33 0.66
CA LEU A 75 5.70 0.41 1.11
C LEU A 75 6.12 1.85 1.33
N GLN A 76 5.52 2.80 0.61
CA GLN A 76 5.99 4.18 0.58
C GLN A 76 5.01 5.18 1.15
N VAL A 77 3.72 4.89 1.11
CA VAL A 77 2.71 5.83 1.58
C VAL A 77 1.50 5.06 2.10
N VAL A 78 0.91 5.55 3.18
CA VAL A 78 -0.39 5.11 3.67
C VAL A 78 -1.20 6.36 4.02
N GLY A 79 -2.42 6.42 3.51
CA GLY A 79 -3.28 7.58 3.73
C GLY A 79 -4.54 7.48 2.88
N ASN A 80 -5.21 8.61 2.69
CA ASN A 80 -6.40 8.67 1.87
C ASN A 80 -6.05 8.74 0.38
N HIS A 81 -7.09 8.82 -0.46
CA HIS A 81 -6.91 8.92 -1.91
C HIS A 81 -6.01 10.08 -2.31
N ASP A 82 -6.15 11.23 -1.67
CA ASP A 82 -5.33 12.41 -1.99
C ASP A 82 -3.87 12.21 -1.62
N ALA A 83 -3.59 11.49 -0.53
CA ALA A 83 -2.22 11.16 -0.14
C ALA A 83 -1.53 10.30 -1.21
N ILE A 84 -2.26 9.33 -1.78
CA ILE A 84 -1.75 8.50 -2.88
C ILE A 84 -1.47 9.37 -4.11
N ARG A 85 -2.39 10.25 -4.47
CA ARG A 85 -2.21 11.13 -5.63
C ARG A 85 -1.02 12.05 -5.48
N THR A 86 -0.83 12.62 -4.29
CA THR A 86 0.32 13.49 -4.00
C THR A 86 1.63 12.72 -4.11
N TRP A 87 1.68 11.53 -3.51
CA TRP A 87 2.85 10.66 -3.60
C TRP A 87 3.17 10.31 -5.05
N LEU A 88 2.15 9.90 -5.81
CA LEU A 88 2.32 9.50 -7.21
C LEU A 88 2.87 10.64 -8.05
N ARG A 89 2.38 11.86 -7.83
CA ARG A 89 2.82 13.06 -8.55
C ARG A 89 4.28 13.41 -8.25
N ASN A 90 4.73 13.15 -7.00
CA ASN A 90 6.05 13.53 -6.54
C ASN A 90 7.09 12.40 -6.67
N SER A 91 6.68 11.21 -7.09
CA SER A 91 7.54 10.02 -7.16
C SER A 91 7.90 9.72 -8.61
N LEU A 92 8.83 10.46 -9.12
CA LEU A 92 9.31 10.26 -10.50
C LEU A 92 10.60 9.48 -10.54
#